data_c385bc152e2ab53a778b4bbe7e9b5052
#
_entry.id   c385bc152e2ab53a778b4bbe7e9b5052
#
_cell.length_a   1.000
_cell.length_b   1.000
_cell.length_c   1.000
_cell.angle_alpha   90.00
_cell.angle_beta   90.00
_cell.angle_gamma   90.00
#
_symmetry.space_group_name_H-M   'P 1'
#
loop_
_entity.id
_entity.type
_entity.pdbx_description
1 polymer ?
#
loop_
_entity_poly.entity_id
_entity_poly.type
_entity_poly.pdbx_seq_one_letter_code
_entity_poly.pdbx_strand_id
1 'polypeptide(L)'
;GGIPRQEAWVVTVAHPLEAGKEIAVVPLHNQAIATSSRAARRWQVDGVAAHHLIDPRTGAPAQNNVLSVTAVGRRLPDVEIHAKVALILGEDEGAAYLSRLDSVAALMTSEDGRSVMTGGFGEQAYVSTSRFAERFRAA
;
A
#
# COMPACT_ATOMS: atom_id res chain seq x y z
N GLY A 1 -31.49 19.21 -16.22
CA GLY A 1 -30.88 18.41 -15.17
C GLY A 1 -29.37 18.48 -15.19
N GLY A 2 -28.77 18.80 -14.08
CA GLY A 2 -27.33 18.82 -13.97
C GLY A 2 -26.71 17.43 -14.02
N ILE A 3 -25.46 17.33 -14.47
CA ILE A 3 -24.68 16.12 -14.36
C ILE A 3 -24.54 15.81 -12.87
N PRO A 4 -24.86 14.58 -12.41
CA PRO A 4 -24.67 14.24 -11.02
C PRO A 4 -23.19 14.49 -10.66
N ARG A 5 -22.97 15.22 -9.56
CA ARG A 5 -21.62 15.30 -9.02
C ARG A 5 -21.17 13.88 -8.71
N GLN A 6 -20.08 13.48 -9.29
CA GLN A 6 -19.46 12.22 -8.89
C GLN A 6 -19.04 12.39 -7.42
N GLU A 7 -19.82 11.78 -6.55
CA GLU A 7 -19.40 11.69 -5.17
C GLU A 7 -18.14 10.80 -5.10
N ALA A 8 -17.21 11.18 -4.25
CA ALA A 8 -16.02 10.38 -4.02
C ALA A 8 -16.43 9.04 -3.41
N TRP A 9 -15.83 7.97 -3.92
CA TRP A 9 -15.88 6.70 -3.24
C TRP A 9 -14.96 6.78 -2.02
N VAL A 10 -15.45 6.38 -0.86
CA VAL A 10 -14.65 6.34 0.35
C VAL A 10 -14.26 4.90 0.63
N VAL A 11 -12.96 4.64 0.65
CA VAL A 11 -12.42 3.31 0.90
C VAL A 11 -11.64 3.34 2.20
N THR A 12 -11.88 2.37 3.05
CA THR A 12 -11.11 2.19 4.28
C THR A 12 -10.03 1.14 4.06
N VAL A 13 -8.85 1.40 4.61
CA VAL A 13 -7.71 0.49 4.53
C VAL A 13 -7.52 -0.17 5.90
N ALA A 14 -7.63 -1.49 5.94
CA ALA A 14 -7.48 -2.24 7.17
C ALA A 14 -6.06 -2.11 7.73
N HIS A 15 -5.96 -1.98 9.04
CA HIS A 15 -4.66 -1.96 9.71
C HIS A 15 -4.02 -3.35 9.62
N PRO A 16 -2.79 -3.48 9.11
CA PRO A 16 -2.19 -4.81 8.92
C PRO A 16 -1.78 -5.51 10.22
N LEU A 17 -1.67 -4.77 11.32
CA LEU A 17 -1.24 -5.30 12.62
C LEU A 17 -2.36 -5.33 13.66
N GLU A 18 -3.37 -4.50 13.52
CA GLU A 18 -4.44 -4.36 14.52
C GLU A 18 -5.78 -4.76 13.92
N ALA A 19 -6.24 -5.95 14.25
CA ALA A 19 -7.51 -6.47 13.77
C ALA A 19 -8.69 -5.55 14.17
N GLY A 20 -9.60 -5.31 13.25
CA GLY A 20 -10.76 -4.48 13.48
C GLY A 20 -10.51 -2.98 13.44
N LYS A 21 -9.27 -2.57 13.19
CA LYS A 21 -8.91 -1.15 13.03
C LYS A 21 -8.57 -0.81 11.60
N GLU A 22 -8.72 0.46 11.26
CA GLU A 22 -8.37 1.01 9.97
C GLU A 22 -7.11 1.86 10.10
N ILE A 23 -6.20 1.76 9.15
CA ILE A 23 -5.00 2.60 9.12
C ILE A 23 -5.24 3.86 8.29
N ALA A 24 -6.11 3.81 7.32
CA ALA A 24 -6.38 4.96 6.47
C ALA A 24 -7.82 4.96 5.96
N VAL A 25 -8.30 6.14 5.65
CA VAL A 25 -9.57 6.38 4.95
C VAL A 25 -9.25 7.20 3.71
N VAL A 26 -9.56 6.68 2.54
CA VAL A 26 -9.16 7.25 1.27
C VAL A 26 -10.37 7.62 0.43
N PRO A 27 -10.64 8.93 0.24
CA PRO A 27 -11.61 9.35 -0.75
C PRO A 27 -11.00 9.21 -2.16
N LEU A 28 -11.72 8.54 -3.04
CA LEU A 28 -11.28 8.31 -4.41
C LEU A 28 -12.12 9.15 -5.38
N HIS A 29 -11.45 9.90 -6.22
CA HIS A 29 -12.06 10.69 -7.29
C HIS A 29 -11.59 10.14 -8.63
N ASN A 30 -12.38 9.27 -9.22
CA ASN A 30 -12.04 8.68 -10.52
C ASN A 30 -10.65 7.99 -10.52
N GLN A 31 -10.36 7.31 -9.43
CA GLN A 31 -9.10 6.64 -9.18
C GLN A 31 -9.34 5.18 -8.80
N ALA A 32 -8.29 4.39 -8.88
CA ALA A 32 -8.26 3.01 -8.41
C ALA A 32 -7.37 2.88 -7.17
N ILE A 33 -7.69 1.93 -6.33
CA ILE A 33 -6.91 1.61 -5.14
C ILE A 33 -6.67 0.09 -5.08
N ALA A 34 -5.48 -0.29 -4.69
CA ALA A 34 -5.14 -1.69 -4.48
C ALA A 34 -4.21 -1.84 -3.29
N THR A 35 -4.37 -2.93 -2.56
CA THR A 35 -3.48 -3.27 -1.43
C THR A 35 -2.89 -4.64 -1.66
N SER A 36 -1.57 -4.72 -1.60
CA SER A 36 -0.84 -5.98 -1.48
C SER A 36 -0.41 -6.15 -0.03
N SER A 37 -0.69 -7.31 0.54
CA SER A 37 -0.44 -7.53 1.96
C SER A 37 -0.01 -8.96 2.22
N ARG A 38 1.02 -9.11 3.03
CA ARG A 38 1.41 -10.41 3.58
C ARG A 38 0.58 -10.77 4.80
N ALA A 39 0.03 -9.78 5.49
CA ALA A 39 -0.75 -10.00 6.71
C ALA A 39 -2.07 -10.71 6.44
N ALA A 40 -2.77 -10.35 5.36
CA ALA A 40 -4.09 -10.87 5.04
C ALA A 40 -4.07 -12.28 4.42
N ARG A 41 -2.93 -12.71 3.86
CA ARG A 41 -2.79 -13.99 3.17
C ARG A 41 -1.66 -14.85 3.74
N ARG A 42 -1.38 -14.66 5.00
CA ARG A 42 -0.40 -15.48 5.70
C ARG A 42 -1.06 -16.81 6.07
N TRP A 43 -0.47 -17.90 5.60
CA TRP A 43 -0.88 -19.25 5.98
C TRP A 43 0.36 -20.08 6.27
N GLN A 44 0.14 -21.23 6.92
CA GLN A 44 1.21 -22.17 7.18
C GLN A 44 1.05 -23.38 6.27
N VAL A 45 2.12 -23.77 5.63
CA VAL A 45 2.23 -25.02 4.89
C VAL A 45 3.32 -25.84 5.58
N ASP A 46 2.94 -27.02 6.10
CA ASP A 46 3.84 -27.90 6.84
C ASP A 46 4.57 -27.20 8.00
N GLY A 47 3.86 -26.32 8.71
CA GLY A 47 4.40 -25.57 9.83
C GLY A 47 5.27 -24.37 9.46
N VAL A 48 5.45 -24.09 8.17
CA VAL A 48 6.20 -22.94 7.67
C VAL A 48 5.25 -21.87 7.19
N ALA A 49 5.45 -20.63 7.64
CA ALA A 49 4.67 -19.49 7.16
C ALA A 49 4.98 -19.25 5.67
N ALA A 50 3.93 -19.20 4.86
CA ALA A 50 4.05 -18.96 3.44
C ALA A 50 3.19 -17.76 3.03
N HIS A 51 3.59 -17.06 1.97
CA HIS A 51 2.81 -16.03 1.33
C HIS A 51 3.02 -16.09 -0.19
N HIS A 52 2.07 -15.56 -0.93
CA HIS A 52 1.97 -15.76 -2.38
C HIS A 52 2.93 -14.90 -3.22
N LEU A 53 3.62 -13.94 -2.60
CA LEU A 53 4.50 -13.03 -3.33
C LEU A 53 5.91 -13.59 -3.44
N ILE A 54 6.28 -13.93 -4.64
CA ILE A 54 7.61 -14.48 -4.94
C ILE A 54 8.49 -13.36 -5.47
N ASP A 55 9.68 -13.23 -4.89
CA ASP A 55 10.70 -12.32 -5.40
C ASP A 55 11.37 -12.99 -6.61
N PRO A 56 11.25 -12.42 -7.82
CA PRO A 56 11.84 -13.03 -9.01
C PRO A 56 13.36 -13.05 -8.97
N ARG A 57 14.00 -12.23 -8.13
CA ARG A 57 15.45 -12.20 -7.99
C ARG A 57 15.99 -13.43 -7.26
N THR A 58 15.18 -14.00 -6.38
CA THR A 58 15.58 -15.15 -5.55
C THR A 58 14.80 -16.42 -5.87
N GLY A 59 13.63 -16.30 -6.51
CA GLY A 59 12.72 -17.43 -6.73
C GLY A 59 12.01 -17.91 -5.47
N ALA A 60 12.14 -17.18 -4.36
CA ALA A 60 11.58 -17.51 -3.07
C ALA A 60 10.62 -16.37 -2.62
N PRO A 61 9.80 -16.59 -1.57
CA PRO A 61 8.98 -15.53 -1.01
C PRO A 61 9.83 -14.33 -0.61
N ALA A 62 9.33 -13.13 -0.86
CA ALA A 62 10.01 -11.89 -0.51
C ALA A 62 10.26 -11.82 1.00
N GLN A 63 11.49 -11.49 1.38
CA GLN A 63 11.91 -11.40 2.78
C GLN A 63 12.31 -9.97 3.10
N ASN A 64 11.40 -9.25 3.71
CA ASN A 64 11.64 -7.90 4.22
C ASN A 64 10.57 -7.58 5.28
N ASN A 65 10.64 -6.40 5.86
CA ASN A 65 9.77 -6.01 6.97
C ASN A 65 8.42 -5.42 6.54
N VAL A 66 8.19 -5.24 5.24
CA VAL A 66 6.96 -4.62 4.76
C VAL A 66 5.80 -5.62 4.84
N LEU A 67 4.73 -5.23 5.53
CA LEU A 67 3.51 -6.03 5.65
C LEU A 67 2.49 -5.71 4.59
N SER A 68 2.33 -4.43 4.26
CA SER A 68 1.31 -4.01 3.30
C SER A 68 1.74 -2.77 2.53
N VAL A 69 1.29 -2.69 1.30
CA VAL A 69 1.41 -1.51 0.46
C VAL A 69 0.04 -1.24 -0.16
N THR A 70 -0.48 -0.05 0.10
CA THR A 70 -1.71 0.44 -0.54
C THR A 70 -1.32 1.51 -1.55
N ALA A 71 -1.71 1.32 -2.80
CA ALA A 71 -1.42 2.27 -3.86
C ALA A 71 -2.72 2.80 -4.46
N VAL A 72 -2.70 4.10 -4.78
CA VAL A 72 -3.81 4.81 -5.43
C VAL A 72 -3.29 5.41 -6.72
N GLY A 73 -4.01 5.20 -7.81
CA GLY A 73 -3.63 5.73 -9.11
C GLY A 73 -4.82 5.72 -10.07
N ARG A 74 -4.54 5.88 -11.35
CA ARG A 74 -5.59 6.03 -12.36
C ARG A 74 -6.23 4.70 -12.78
N ARG A 75 -5.44 3.64 -12.83
CA ARG A 75 -5.87 2.36 -13.38
C ARG A 75 -5.58 1.23 -12.42
N LEU A 76 -6.59 0.40 -12.18
CA LEU A 76 -6.48 -0.72 -11.22
C LEU A 76 -5.34 -1.69 -11.57
N PRO A 77 -5.15 -2.15 -12.81
CA PRO A 77 -4.04 -3.07 -13.10
C PRO A 77 -2.68 -2.50 -12.76
N ASP A 78 -2.48 -1.20 -12.98
CA ASP A 78 -1.22 -0.53 -12.71
C ASP A 78 -0.95 -0.44 -11.21
N VAL A 79 -1.94 -0.01 -10.42
CA VAL A 79 -1.74 0.13 -8.97
C VAL A 79 -1.58 -1.22 -8.28
N GLU A 80 -2.22 -2.28 -8.79
CA GLU A 80 -2.01 -3.64 -8.30
C GLU A 80 -0.55 -4.08 -8.49
N ILE A 81 0.00 -3.84 -9.66
CA ILE A 81 1.40 -4.17 -9.99
C ILE A 81 2.34 -3.35 -9.10
N HIS A 82 2.11 -2.04 -9.00
CA HIS A 82 2.98 -1.15 -8.22
C HIS A 82 2.98 -1.53 -6.73
N ALA A 83 1.84 -1.87 -6.17
CA ALA A 83 1.76 -2.31 -4.79
C ALA A 83 2.54 -3.61 -4.55
N LYS A 84 2.42 -4.58 -5.47
CA LYS A 84 3.15 -5.85 -5.38
C LYS A 84 4.66 -5.65 -5.51
N VAL A 85 5.10 -4.87 -6.49
CA VAL A 85 6.52 -4.59 -6.71
C VAL A 85 7.13 -3.94 -5.48
N ALA A 86 6.45 -2.92 -4.92
CA ALA A 86 6.95 -2.23 -3.74
C ALA A 86 7.03 -3.15 -2.52
N LEU A 87 6.05 -4.03 -2.35
CA LEU A 87 6.06 -5.01 -1.26
C LEU A 87 7.24 -5.97 -1.37
N ILE A 88 7.55 -6.42 -2.59
CA ILE A 88 8.68 -7.31 -2.85
C ILE A 88 10.02 -6.60 -2.64
N LEU A 89 10.13 -5.35 -3.07
CA LEU A 89 11.37 -4.57 -2.96
C LEU A 89 11.73 -4.21 -1.51
N GLY A 90 10.74 -4.09 -0.64
CA GLY A 90 10.97 -3.68 0.74
C GLY A 90 10.85 -2.17 0.94
N GLU A 91 11.09 -1.72 2.19
CA GLU A 91 10.80 -0.34 2.58
C GLU A 91 11.56 0.70 1.76
N ASP A 92 12.89 0.59 1.72
CA ASP A 92 13.72 1.63 1.08
C ASP A 92 13.60 1.59 -0.45
N GLU A 93 13.83 0.44 -1.05
CA GLU A 93 13.74 0.28 -2.51
C GLU A 93 12.31 0.44 -3.01
N GLY A 94 11.33 -0.06 -2.26
CA GLY A 94 9.93 0.06 -2.60
C GLY A 94 9.44 1.49 -2.55
N ALA A 95 9.80 2.24 -1.51
CA ALA A 95 9.45 3.65 -1.40
C ALA A 95 10.11 4.48 -2.51
N ALA A 96 11.38 4.21 -2.82
CA ALA A 96 12.08 4.87 -3.91
C ALA A 96 11.41 4.58 -5.26
N TYR A 97 11.02 3.34 -5.50
CA TYR A 97 10.29 2.94 -6.70
C TYR A 97 8.97 3.70 -6.84
N LEU A 98 8.16 3.70 -5.77
CA LEU A 98 6.86 4.37 -5.79
C LEU A 98 6.97 5.88 -5.98
N SER A 99 7.99 6.50 -5.39
CA SER A 99 8.18 7.96 -5.48
C SER A 99 8.52 8.44 -6.89
N ARG A 100 9.01 7.55 -7.76
CA ARG A 100 9.31 7.88 -9.16
C ARG A 100 8.10 7.78 -10.08
N LEU A 101 7.00 7.23 -9.59
CA LEU A 101 5.82 7.01 -10.41
C LEU A 101 4.95 8.28 -10.43
N ASP A 102 4.59 8.71 -11.62
CA ASP A 102 3.69 9.85 -11.78
C ASP A 102 2.27 9.47 -11.39
N SER A 103 1.61 10.34 -10.63
CA SER A 103 0.21 10.20 -10.27
C SER A 103 -0.12 8.93 -9.47
N VAL A 104 0.84 8.40 -8.73
CA VAL A 104 0.64 7.28 -7.82
C VAL A 104 0.96 7.72 -6.40
N ALA A 105 -0.01 7.57 -5.52
CA ALA A 105 0.15 7.78 -4.09
C ALA A 105 0.17 6.43 -3.39
N ALA A 106 0.98 6.28 -2.34
CA ALA A 106 1.07 5.00 -1.66
C ALA A 106 1.32 5.14 -0.16
N LEU A 107 0.84 4.14 0.57
CA LEU A 107 1.09 3.95 2.00
C LEU A 107 1.69 2.57 2.18
N MET A 108 2.86 2.53 2.78
CA MET A 108 3.59 1.30 3.09
C MET A 108 3.69 1.13 4.60
N THR A 109 3.29 -0.02 5.12
CA THR A 109 3.34 -0.31 6.56
C THR A 109 4.22 -1.52 6.82
N SER A 110 5.14 -1.38 7.77
CA SER A 110 6.12 -2.40 8.14
C SER A 110 5.72 -3.14 9.42
N GLU A 111 6.41 -4.25 9.69
CA GLU A 111 6.14 -5.11 10.85
C GLU A 111 6.28 -4.40 12.19
N ASP A 112 7.12 -3.39 12.28
CA ASP A 112 7.32 -2.57 13.48
C ASP A 112 6.26 -1.49 13.67
N GLY A 113 5.26 -1.43 12.79
CA GLY A 113 4.19 -0.44 12.84
C GLY A 113 4.52 0.89 12.18
N ARG A 114 5.73 1.04 11.62
CA ARG A 114 6.09 2.25 10.86
C ARG A 114 5.37 2.29 9.54
N SER A 115 5.00 3.50 9.15
CA SER A 115 4.40 3.74 7.83
C SER A 115 5.21 4.77 7.06
N VAL A 116 5.32 4.54 5.76
CA VAL A 116 5.96 5.46 4.82
C VAL A 116 4.95 5.83 3.76
N MET A 117 4.84 7.10 3.46
CA MET A 117 3.92 7.60 2.44
C MET A 117 4.69 8.21 1.29
N THR A 118 4.21 7.98 0.09
CA THR A 118 4.79 8.54 -1.14
C THR A 118 3.71 9.15 -2.01
N GLY A 119 4.10 10.02 -2.92
CA GLY A 119 3.20 10.56 -3.94
C GLY A 119 2.02 11.38 -3.40
N GLY A 120 2.15 11.97 -2.22
CA GLY A 120 1.09 12.79 -1.65
C GLY A 120 -0.05 12.01 -1.00
N PHE A 121 0.18 10.76 -0.61
CA PHE A 121 -0.86 9.93 0.01
C PHE A 121 -1.46 10.61 1.25
N GLY A 122 -0.62 11.21 2.10
CA GLY A 122 -1.07 11.88 3.32
C GLY A 122 -1.91 13.13 3.09
N GLU A 123 -1.79 13.77 1.92
CA GLU A 123 -2.62 14.91 1.54
C GLU A 123 -3.96 14.46 0.95
N GLN A 124 -4.02 13.26 0.39
CA GLN A 124 -5.22 12.69 -0.21
C GLN A 124 -6.08 11.92 0.78
N ALA A 125 -5.45 11.30 1.79
CA ALA A 125 -6.08 10.36 2.70
C ALA A 125 -6.00 10.82 4.15
N TYR A 126 -6.90 10.31 4.98
CA TYR A 126 -6.82 10.44 6.43
C TYR A 126 -6.08 9.21 6.96
N VAL A 127 -4.91 9.40 7.56
CA VAL A 127 -4.07 8.32 8.06
C VAL A 127 -4.09 8.32 9.58
N SER A 128 -4.49 7.20 10.15
CA SER A 128 -4.66 7.01 11.59
C SER A 128 -3.46 6.26 12.18
N THR A 129 -2.33 6.94 12.30
CA THR A 129 -1.16 6.34 12.93
C THR A 129 -0.30 7.40 13.60
N SER A 130 0.22 7.09 14.77
CA SER A 130 1.17 7.94 15.49
C SER A 130 2.63 7.66 15.09
N ARG A 131 2.88 6.65 14.27
CA ARG A 131 4.22 6.20 13.89
C ARG A 131 4.41 6.19 12.39
N PHE A 132 4.23 7.32 11.73
CA PHE A 132 4.54 7.37 10.32
C PHE A 132 5.66 8.37 10.04
N ALA A 133 6.43 8.07 9.02
CA ALA A 133 7.39 9.00 8.44
C ALA A 133 7.01 9.23 6.98
N GLU A 134 6.95 10.48 6.58
CA GLU A 134 6.77 10.83 5.19
C GLU A 134 8.14 10.88 4.53
N ARG A 135 8.36 9.99 3.57
CA ARG A 135 9.57 9.95 2.76
C ARG A 135 9.22 10.29 1.32
N PHE A 136 10.17 10.85 0.62
CA PHE A 136 10.06 11.12 -0.81
C PHE A 136 8.81 11.94 -1.15
N ARG A 137 8.60 12.98 -0.36
CA ARG A 137 7.58 13.96 -0.68
C ARG A 137 7.84 14.50 -2.07
N ALA A 138 6.89 14.33 -2.98
CA ALA A 138 6.98 14.95 -4.29
C ALA A 138 6.97 16.46 -4.10
N ALA A 139 7.97 17.10 -4.65
CA ALA A 139 8.05 18.55 -4.61
C ALA A 139 6.93 19.18 -5.45
#